data_55c523f8b1556a9b99aa447524316f68
#
_entry.id   55c523f8b1556a9b99aa447524316f68
#
_cell.length_a   1.000
_cell.length_b   1.000
_cell.length_c   1.000
_cell.angle_alpha   90.00
_cell.angle_beta   90.00
_cell.angle_gamma   90.00
#
_symmetry.space_group_name_H-M   'P 1'
#
loop_
_entity.id
_entity.type
_entity.pdbx_description
1 polymer ?
#
loop_
_entity_poly.entity_id
_entity_poly.type
_entity_poly.pdbx_seq_one_letter_code
_entity_poly.pdbx_strand_id
1 'polypeptide(L)'
;IGVGNPDVGRCNLRIRDGKVQVLTSAACMGQGVGTVAIQIVCETTGLKADQVTHKKANTIDTPDSGTSTASRQTLFTGEATRRAALQLKDALQDKGSLEALEGEEFYAEYTGETDAMGSPKEHPVSHIAYGYATQVVILDESGKVTEVVAAHDVGTVINVQSCEGQVEGGVVMGLGYAFTEDFPMVDGRPVLSYGKLGLFRATAAPDIKTILVTSPEVLTEAYGAKGVGEISTVPTAPACAHA
;
A
#
# COMPACT_ATOMS: atom_id res chain seq x y z
N ILE A 1 2.80 9.38 8.03
CA ILE A 1 3.64 8.30 8.48
C ILE A 1 5.04 8.83 8.69
N GLY A 2 5.38 9.14 9.92
CA GLY A 2 6.63 9.78 10.28
C GLY A 2 7.75 8.79 10.52
N VAL A 3 8.28 8.14 9.51
CA VAL A 3 9.49 7.29 9.67
C VAL A 3 10.75 8.04 9.27
N GLY A 4 10.62 9.10 8.59
CA GLY A 4 11.71 10.00 8.21
C GLY A 4 11.12 11.31 7.77
N ASN A 5 11.78 12.39 8.09
CA ASN A 5 11.32 13.69 7.65
C ASN A 5 12.41 14.31 6.76
N PRO A 6 12.12 14.66 5.52
CA PRO A 6 10.82 14.54 4.83
C PRO A 6 10.54 13.10 4.33
N ASP A 7 9.25 12.73 4.27
CA ASP A 7 8.82 11.49 3.63
C ASP A 7 8.59 11.74 2.13
N VAL A 8 9.28 11.01 1.25
CA VAL A 8 9.36 11.29 -0.18
C VAL A 8 9.04 10.06 -1.02
N GLY A 9 8.17 10.20 -2.01
CA GLY A 9 7.99 9.24 -3.10
C GLY A 9 8.62 9.77 -4.38
N ARG A 10 9.24 8.90 -5.18
CA ARG A 10 9.88 9.26 -6.47
C ARG A 10 9.54 8.25 -7.54
N CYS A 11 9.34 8.76 -8.76
CA CYS A 11 9.11 7.96 -9.94
C CYS A 11 9.77 8.59 -11.15
N ASN A 12 10.33 7.75 -12.01
CA ASN A 12 10.76 8.13 -13.35
C ASN A 12 10.03 7.27 -14.39
N LEU A 13 9.47 7.87 -15.41
CA LEU A 13 8.90 7.19 -16.56
C LEU A 13 9.88 7.34 -17.73
N ARG A 14 10.39 6.22 -18.21
CA ARG A 14 11.30 6.19 -19.36
C ARG A 14 10.58 5.59 -20.56
N ILE A 15 10.69 6.23 -21.71
CA ILE A 15 10.17 5.67 -22.96
C ILE A 15 11.26 4.84 -23.62
N ARG A 16 10.96 3.55 -23.81
CA ARG A 16 11.87 2.61 -24.45
C ARG A 16 11.13 1.52 -25.20
N ASP A 17 11.59 1.26 -26.44
CA ASP A 17 11.01 0.27 -27.33
C ASP A 17 9.49 0.50 -27.55
N GLY A 18 9.09 1.78 -27.70
CA GLY A 18 7.71 2.20 -27.87
C GLY A 18 6.81 1.93 -26.65
N LYS A 19 7.37 1.75 -25.45
CA LYS A 19 6.64 1.51 -24.21
C LYS A 19 7.11 2.44 -23.09
N VAL A 20 6.23 2.65 -22.12
CA VAL A 20 6.55 3.34 -20.87
C VAL A 20 7.12 2.34 -19.88
N GLN A 21 8.31 2.59 -19.37
CA GLN A 21 8.89 1.87 -18.25
C GLN A 21 8.74 2.71 -16.98
N VAL A 22 8.01 2.21 -15.99
CA VAL A 22 7.90 2.82 -14.67
C VAL A 22 9.08 2.39 -13.82
N LEU A 23 9.87 3.36 -13.34
CA LEU A 23 11.05 3.15 -12.50
C LEU A 23 10.82 3.80 -11.14
N THR A 24 10.85 2.98 -10.10
CA THR A 24 10.80 3.41 -8.69
C THR A 24 11.49 2.37 -7.82
N SER A 25 12.08 2.79 -6.70
CA SER A 25 12.66 1.88 -5.72
C SER A 25 11.63 1.29 -4.76
N ALA A 26 10.34 1.65 -4.89
CA ALA A 26 9.27 1.09 -4.06
C ALA A 26 9.27 -0.44 -4.12
N ALA A 27 9.71 -1.07 -3.05
CA ALA A 27 9.85 -2.53 -3.02
C ALA A 27 8.49 -3.22 -3.01
N CYS A 28 8.34 -4.21 -3.88
CA CYS A 28 7.18 -5.09 -3.91
C CYS A 28 7.51 -6.39 -3.16
N MET A 29 6.83 -6.65 -2.05
CA MET A 29 6.92 -7.88 -1.27
C MET A 29 5.68 -8.78 -1.44
N GLY A 30 4.90 -8.52 -2.50
CA GLY A 30 3.65 -9.21 -2.82
C GLY A 30 2.42 -8.31 -2.85
N GLN A 31 2.51 -7.08 -2.34
CA GLN A 31 1.39 -6.13 -2.24
C GLN A 31 1.00 -5.44 -3.57
N GLY A 32 1.72 -5.70 -4.67
CA GLY A 32 1.30 -5.25 -6.00
C GLY A 32 1.62 -3.80 -6.36
N VAL A 33 2.61 -3.16 -5.74
CA VAL A 33 2.96 -1.75 -6.01
C VAL A 33 3.26 -1.48 -7.49
N GLY A 34 3.87 -2.42 -8.20
CA GLY A 34 4.13 -2.29 -9.64
C GLY A 34 2.85 -2.24 -10.47
N THR A 35 1.85 -3.07 -10.13
CA THR A 35 0.53 -3.06 -10.78
C THR A 35 -0.20 -1.74 -10.53
N VAL A 36 -0.17 -1.26 -9.30
CA VAL A 36 -0.75 0.05 -8.92
C VAL A 36 -0.10 1.17 -9.72
N ALA A 37 1.22 1.18 -9.85
CA ALA A 37 1.95 2.19 -10.63
C ALA A 37 1.56 2.16 -12.13
N ILE A 38 1.43 0.96 -12.74
CA ILE A 38 0.96 0.81 -14.13
C ILE A 38 -0.46 1.39 -14.26
N GLN A 39 -1.37 1.05 -13.34
CA GLN A 39 -2.76 1.55 -13.38
C GLN A 39 -2.82 3.08 -13.27
N ILE A 40 -2.01 3.69 -12.40
CA ILE A 40 -1.90 5.14 -12.26
C ILE A 40 -1.42 5.79 -13.57
N VAL A 41 -0.40 5.23 -14.23
CA VAL A 41 0.06 5.72 -15.53
C VAL A 41 -1.04 5.62 -16.59
N CYS A 42 -1.70 4.47 -16.69
CA CYS A 42 -2.78 4.26 -17.65
C CYS A 42 -3.95 5.22 -17.44
N GLU A 43 -4.40 5.38 -16.19
CA GLU A 43 -5.49 6.30 -15.84
C GLU A 43 -5.12 7.76 -16.17
N THR A 44 -3.88 8.17 -15.89
CA THR A 44 -3.44 9.55 -16.13
C THR A 44 -3.30 9.86 -17.62
N THR A 45 -2.71 8.93 -18.38
CA THR A 45 -2.31 9.19 -19.78
C THR A 45 -3.33 8.70 -20.81
N GLY A 46 -4.22 7.77 -20.44
CA GLY A 46 -5.10 7.06 -21.38
C GLY A 46 -4.40 5.91 -22.13
N LEU A 47 -3.15 5.59 -21.83
CA LEU A 47 -2.43 4.46 -22.43
C LEU A 47 -3.02 3.13 -21.98
N LYS A 48 -2.86 2.09 -22.81
CA LYS A 48 -3.27 0.73 -22.46
C LYS A 48 -2.22 0.05 -21.59
N ALA A 49 -2.64 -0.93 -20.80
CA ALA A 49 -1.76 -1.64 -19.86
C ALA A 49 -0.61 -2.39 -20.56
N ASP A 50 -0.78 -2.84 -21.79
CA ASP A 50 0.26 -3.49 -22.59
C ASP A 50 1.35 -2.54 -23.11
N GLN A 51 1.09 -1.23 -23.07
CA GLN A 51 2.03 -0.16 -23.40
C GLN A 51 2.86 0.31 -22.18
N VAL A 52 2.54 -0.14 -20.96
CA VAL A 52 3.20 0.26 -19.73
C VAL A 52 3.79 -0.95 -19.02
N THR A 53 5.04 -0.83 -18.58
CA THR A 53 5.74 -1.89 -17.84
C THR A 53 6.33 -1.33 -16.56
N HIS A 54 6.42 -2.15 -15.51
CA HIS A 54 7.11 -1.78 -14.28
C HIS A 54 8.47 -2.49 -14.23
N LYS A 55 9.54 -1.72 -14.08
CA LYS A 55 10.89 -2.28 -13.92
C LYS A 55 11.13 -2.67 -12.47
N LYS A 56 11.73 -3.86 -12.24
CA LYS A 56 12.16 -4.25 -10.90
C LYS A 56 13.07 -3.17 -10.29
N ALA A 57 12.80 -2.84 -9.03
CA ALA A 57 13.62 -1.92 -8.27
C ALA A 57 15.09 -2.38 -8.20
N ASN A 58 16.01 -1.44 -8.40
CA ASN A 58 17.44 -1.67 -8.29
C ASN A 58 18.14 -0.36 -7.89
N THR A 59 19.41 -0.44 -7.53
CA THR A 59 20.20 0.72 -7.07
C THR A 59 20.92 1.48 -8.19
N ILE A 60 20.70 1.12 -9.45
CA ILE A 60 21.42 1.69 -10.60
C ILE A 60 20.61 2.82 -11.24
N ASP A 61 19.34 2.58 -11.54
CA ASP A 61 18.53 3.50 -12.36
C ASP A 61 17.09 3.71 -11.83
N THR A 62 16.74 3.13 -10.69
CA THR A 62 15.45 3.44 -10.05
C THR A 62 15.64 4.51 -8.98
N PRO A 63 14.87 5.63 -9.03
CA PRO A 63 14.99 6.68 -8.04
C PRO A 63 14.57 6.18 -6.66
N ASP A 64 15.28 6.63 -5.62
CA ASP A 64 14.96 6.27 -4.24
C ASP A 64 13.59 6.84 -3.83
N SER A 65 12.63 5.97 -3.61
CA SER A 65 11.25 6.29 -3.22
C SER A 65 10.96 6.02 -1.74
N GLY A 66 12.00 5.90 -0.94
CA GLY A 66 11.93 5.59 0.49
C GLY A 66 11.52 4.15 0.78
N THR A 67 11.40 3.84 2.05
CA THR A 67 11.04 2.50 2.52
C THR A 67 9.59 2.14 2.24
N SER A 68 9.33 0.85 1.94
CA SER A 68 7.96 0.30 1.88
C SER A 68 7.53 -0.07 3.30
N THR A 69 7.01 0.88 4.05
CA THR A 69 6.53 0.75 5.42
C THR A 69 5.34 1.66 5.66
N ALA A 70 4.63 1.45 6.76
CA ALA A 70 3.53 2.31 7.19
C ALA A 70 2.49 2.59 6.09
N SER A 71 2.31 1.64 5.20
CA SER A 71 1.31 1.66 4.10
C SER A 71 1.38 2.89 3.19
N ARG A 72 2.58 3.47 3.02
CA ARG A 72 2.76 4.76 2.35
C ARG A 72 2.87 4.71 0.82
N GLN A 73 3.23 3.58 0.22
CA GLN A 73 3.68 3.55 -1.18
C GLN A 73 2.62 3.99 -2.18
N THR A 74 1.36 3.57 -2.01
CA THR A 74 0.29 3.99 -2.94
C THR A 74 0.09 5.50 -2.92
N LEU A 75 0.16 6.14 -1.75
CA LEU A 75 0.02 7.59 -1.63
C LEU A 75 1.26 8.32 -2.16
N PHE A 76 2.45 8.03 -1.64
CA PHE A 76 3.67 8.79 -1.96
C PHE A 76 4.23 8.46 -3.33
N THR A 77 4.52 7.19 -3.57
CA THR A 77 5.05 6.76 -4.88
C THR A 77 3.97 6.84 -5.95
N GLY A 78 2.71 6.57 -5.60
CA GLY A 78 1.58 6.72 -6.51
C GLY A 78 1.38 8.17 -6.94
N GLU A 79 1.50 9.16 -6.05
CA GLU A 79 1.43 10.57 -6.43
C GLU A 79 2.63 11.00 -7.27
N ALA A 80 3.84 10.57 -6.94
CA ALA A 80 5.01 10.82 -7.78
C ALA A 80 4.82 10.23 -9.19
N THR A 81 4.26 9.01 -9.27
CA THR A 81 3.94 8.36 -10.54
C THR A 81 2.89 9.15 -11.34
N ARG A 82 1.83 9.62 -10.67
CA ARG A 82 0.79 10.45 -11.29
C ARG A 82 1.37 11.76 -11.85
N ARG A 83 2.24 12.43 -11.09
CA ARG A 83 2.90 13.68 -11.54
C ARG A 83 3.81 13.45 -12.74
N ALA A 84 4.60 12.37 -12.75
CA ALA A 84 5.41 12.01 -13.90
C ALA A 84 4.54 11.63 -15.11
N ALA A 85 3.42 10.95 -14.88
CA ALA A 85 2.48 10.59 -15.93
C ALA A 85 1.74 11.81 -16.52
N LEU A 86 1.50 12.87 -15.75
CA LEU A 86 0.97 14.13 -16.28
C LEU A 86 1.95 14.78 -17.25
N GLN A 87 3.26 14.82 -16.93
CA GLN A 87 4.29 15.32 -17.85
C GLN A 87 4.32 14.49 -19.14
N LEU A 88 4.25 13.16 -19.04
CA LEU A 88 4.16 12.27 -20.19
C LEU A 88 2.90 12.55 -21.02
N LYS A 89 1.76 12.77 -20.37
CA LYS A 89 0.50 13.09 -21.06
C LYS A 89 0.62 14.36 -21.90
N ASP A 90 1.20 15.41 -21.34
CA ASP A 90 1.42 16.66 -22.06
C ASP A 90 2.38 16.44 -23.25
N ALA A 91 3.47 15.70 -23.05
CA ALA A 91 4.39 15.36 -24.13
C ALA A 91 3.74 14.52 -25.24
N LEU A 92 2.84 13.58 -24.88
CA LEU A 92 2.07 12.81 -25.86
C LEU A 92 1.10 13.68 -26.67
N GLN A 93 0.51 14.69 -26.06
CA GLN A 93 -0.33 15.66 -26.79
C GLN A 93 0.49 16.47 -27.82
N ASP A 94 1.72 16.84 -27.49
CA ASP A 94 2.60 17.61 -28.36
C ASP A 94 3.23 16.75 -29.47
N LYS A 95 3.70 15.54 -29.14
CA LYS A 95 4.49 14.68 -30.05
C LYS A 95 3.66 13.62 -30.77
N GLY A 96 2.48 13.30 -30.25
CA GLY A 96 1.49 12.41 -30.88
C GLY A 96 1.66 10.91 -30.61
N SER A 97 2.87 10.41 -30.27
CA SER A 97 3.06 8.98 -30.03
C SER A 97 4.23 8.66 -29.10
N LEU A 98 4.27 7.44 -28.55
CA LEU A 98 5.38 6.95 -27.73
C LEU A 98 6.68 6.80 -28.55
N GLU A 99 6.58 6.43 -29.82
CA GLU A 99 7.75 6.31 -30.72
C GLU A 99 8.44 7.67 -30.91
N ALA A 100 7.67 8.75 -30.97
CA ALA A 100 8.21 10.12 -31.07
C ALA A 100 8.89 10.59 -29.78
N LEU A 101 8.64 9.92 -28.67
CA LEU A 101 9.21 10.19 -27.35
C LEU A 101 10.32 9.19 -26.97
N GLU A 102 10.77 8.35 -27.90
CA GLU A 102 11.78 7.31 -27.62
C GLU A 102 13.04 7.90 -26.97
N GLY A 103 13.43 7.35 -25.81
CA GLY A 103 14.56 7.78 -25.02
C GLY A 103 14.28 8.93 -24.06
N GLU A 104 13.11 9.55 -24.10
CA GLU A 104 12.74 10.60 -23.14
C GLU A 104 12.42 10.01 -21.76
N GLU A 105 12.63 10.83 -20.72
CA GLU A 105 12.36 10.51 -19.33
C GLU A 105 11.53 11.61 -18.65
N PHE A 106 10.59 11.20 -17.82
CA PHE A 106 9.68 12.08 -17.07
C PHE A 106 9.80 11.75 -15.58
N TYR A 107 10.45 12.63 -14.84
CA TYR A 107 10.71 12.45 -13.43
C TYR A 107 9.80 13.33 -12.58
N ALA A 108 9.31 12.76 -11.49
CA ALA A 108 8.61 13.53 -10.46
C ALA A 108 8.86 12.96 -9.07
N GLU A 109 8.67 13.83 -8.09
CA GLU A 109 8.65 13.48 -6.68
C GLU A 109 7.44 14.10 -5.98
N TYR A 110 7.04 13.47 -4.89
CA TYR A 110 6.07 13.97 -3.94
C TYR A 110 6.64 13.88 -2.54
N THR A 111 6.66 15.01 -1.86
CA THR A 111 7.11 15.12 -0.46
C THR A 111 5.90 15.40 0.40
N GLY A 112 5.69 14.54 1.40
CA GLY A 112 4.68 14.74 2.40
C GLY A 112 5.25 15.44 3.62
N GLU A 113 4.60 16.50 4.07
CA GLU A 113 4.98 17.23 5.27
C GLU A 113 4.25 16.64 6.48
N THR A 114 5.00 16.04 7.39
CA THR A 114 4.51 15.55 8.68
C THR A 114 5.42 16.03 9.80
N ASP A 115 4.90 16.04 11.01
CA ASP A 115 5.69 16.39 12.18
C ASP A 115 6.48 15.17 12.65
N ALA A 116 7.72 15.40 13.06
CA ALA A 116 8.57 14.34 13.61
C ALA A 116 7.98 13.78 14.91
N MET A 117 8.27 12.51 15.18
CA MET A 117 7.93 11.89 16.46
C MET A 117 8.56 12.69 17.62
N GLY A 118 7.74 13.05 18.61
CA GLY A 118 8.17 13.92 19.72
C GLY A 118 8.16 15.41 19.39
N SER A 119 7.51 15.82 18.29
CA SER A 119 7.29 17.24 17.99
C SER A 119 6.71 17.97 19.18
N PRO A 120 7.22 19.18 19.51
CA PRO A 120 6.70 20.00 20.62
C PRO A 120 5.38 20.71 20.28
N LYS A 121 4.84 20.52 19.09
CA LYS A 121 3.56 21.11 18.70
C LYS A 121 2.43 20.54 19.54
N GLU A 122 1.46 21.38 19.90
CA GLU A 122 0.25 20.98 20.65
C GLU A 122 -0.57 19.92 19.87
N HIS A 123 -0.65 20.07 18.54
CA HIS A 123 -1.36 19.15 17.63
C HIS A 123 -0.44 18.72 16.48
N PRO A 124 0.47 17.77 16.73
CA PRO A 124 1.38 17.32 15.68
C PRO A 124 0.64 16.50 14.60
N VAL A 125 0.93 16.79 13.35
CA VAL A 125 0.43 16.03 12.19
C VAL A 125 1.40 14.90 11.88
N SER A 126 1.13 13.70 12.38
CA SER A 126 1.99 12.53 12.19
C SER A 126 1.79 11.80 10.88
N HIS A 127 0.61 11.97 10.24
CA HIS A 127 0.21 11.25 9.04
C HIS A 127 -0.51 12.19 8.07
N ILE A 128 -0.33 11.94 6.77
CA ILE A 128 -1.04 12.69 5.71
C ILE A 128 -2.45 12.13 5.49
N ALA A 129 -2.62 10.82 5.64
CA ALA A 129 -3.91 10.14 5.48
C ALA A 129 -4.25 9.34 6.73
N TYR A 130 -5.53 9.37 7.08
CA TYR A 130 -6.14 8.58 8.15
C TYR A 130 -7.21 7.69 7.55
N GLY A 131 -7.16 6.39 7.86
CA GLY A 131 -8.20 5.43 7.49
C GLY A 131 -9.00 5.02 8.72
N TYR A 132 -10.22 4.56 8.49
CA TYR A 132 -11.11 4.02 9.51
C TYR A 132 -11.47 2.58 9.16
N ALA A 133 -11.60 1.75 10.17
CA ALA A 133 -11.93 0.35 9.96
C ALA A 133 -12.89 -0.16 11.04
N THR A 134 -13.79 -1.03 10.65
CA THR A 134 -14.68 -1.75 11.54
C THR A 134 -14.68 -3.23 11.13
N GLN A 135 -14.55 -4.12 12.12
CA GLN A 135 -14.61 -5.55 11.87
C GLN A 135 -15.63 -6.21 12.78
N VAL A 136 -16.33 -7.22 12.24
CA VAL A 136 -17.26 -8.07 12.96
C VAL A 136 -16.75 -9.49 12.86
N VAL A 137 -16.55 -10.15 14.01
CA VAL A 137 -16.14 -11.55 14.10
C VAL A 137 -17.35 -12.39 14.44
N ILE A 138 -17.58 -13.44 13.67
CA ILE A 138 -18.70 -14.37 13.86
C ILE A 138 -18.15 -15.71 14.32
N LEU A 139 -18.67 -16.17 15.46
CA LEU A 139 -18.30 -17.45 16.08
C LEU A 139 -19.41 -18.49 15.87
N ASP A 140 -19.03 -19.75 15.79
CA ASP A 140 -19.98 -20.86 15.94
C ASP A 140 -20.26 -21.18 17.44
N GLU A 141 -21.15 -22.14 17.70
CA GLU A 141 -21.52 -22.58 19.06
C GLU A 141 -20.33 -23.12 19.86
N SER A 142 -19.23 -23.50 19.22
CA SER A 142 -18.00 -23.97 19.87
C SER A 142 -17.02 -22.83 20.18
N GLY A 143 -17.31 -21.60 19.77
CA GLY A 143 -16.43 -20.44 19.91
C GLY A 143 -15.37 -20.35 18.81
N LYS A 144 -15.49 -21.11 17.73
CA LYS A 144 -14.58 -21.03 16.59
C LYS A 144 -15.03 -19.90 15.65
N VAL A 145 -14.06 -19.09 15.19
CA VAL A 145 -14.32 -18.07 14.18
C VAL A 145 -14.68 -18.71 12.85
N THR A 146 -15.85 -18.40 12.33
CA THR A 146 -16.37 -18.90 11.06
C THR A 146 -16.32 -17.85 9.95
N GLU A 147 -16.53 -16.59 10.30
CA GLU A 147 -16.51 -15.47 9.33
C GLU A 147 -15.96 -14.21 10.00
N VAL A 148 -15.28 -13.38 9.21
CA VAL A 148 -14.91 -12.01 9.60
C VAL A 148 -15.42 -11.07 8.51
N VAL A 149 -16.24 -10.10 8.89
CA VAL A 149 -16.64 -9.00 7.99
C VAL A 149 -15.77 -7.80 8.30
N ALA A 150 -14.98 -7.36 7.32
CA ALA A 150 -13.96 -6.32 7.48
C ALA A 150 -14.25 -5.13 6.56
N ALA A 151 -14.79 -4.05 7.13
CA ALA A 151 -15.05 -2.79 6.44
C ALA A 151 -13.89 -1.81 6.66
N HIS A 152 -13.26 -1.34 5.58
CA HIS A 152 -12.08 -0.49 5.63
C HIS A 152 -12.22 0.72 4.70
N ASP A 153 -12.00 1.91 5.25
CA ASP A 153 -11.83 3.15 4.49
C ASP A 153 -10.47 3.14 3.79
N VAL A 154 -10.50 2.99 2.49
CA VAL A 154 -9.32 2.92 1.61
C VAL A 154 -9.19 4.14 0.70
N GLY A 155 -10.07 5.14 0.87
CA GLY A 155 -10.18 6.24 -0.07
C GLY A 155 -10.58 5.75 -1.46
N THR A 156 -9.89 6.20 -2.50
CA THR A 156 -10.10 5.68 -3.85
C THR A 156 -9.39 4.35 -4.04
N VAL A 157 -10.12 3.34 -4.49
CA VAL A 157 -9.56 2.01 -4.78
C VAL A 157 -8.85 2.04 -6.13
N ILE A 158 -7.52 1.90 -6.15
CA ILE A 158 -6.75 1.81 -7.40
C ILE A 158 -6.84 0.40 -7.99
N ASN A 159 -6.71 -0.63 -7.14
CA ASN A 159 -6.83 -2.03 -7.55
C ASN A 159 -7.66 -2.79 -6.52
N VAL A 160 -8.85 -3.22 -6.90
CA VAL A 160 -9.81 -3.89 -6.02
C VAL A 160 -9.21 -5.16 -5.42
N GLN A 161 -8.72 -6.07 -6.28
CA GLN A 161 -8.18 -7.36 -5.85
C GLN A 161 -6.99 -7.23 -4.91
N SER A 162 -6.09 -6.28 -5.20
CA SER A 162 -4.93 -6.02 -4.31
C SER A 162 -5.37 -5.43 -2.97
N CYS A 163 -6.36 -4.55 -2.95
CA CYS A 163 -6.92 -4.00 -1.72
C CYS A 163 -7.59 -5.08 -0.86
N GLU A 164 -8.45 -5.90 -1.46
CA GLU A 164 -9.09 -7.02 -0.77
C GLU A 164 -8.06 -7.97 -0.18
N GLY A 165 -7.06 -8.39 -0.98
CA GLY A 165 -5.99 -9.26 -0.50
C GLY A 165 -5.14 -8.65 0.64
N GLN A 166 -4.97 -7.33 0.68
CA GLN A 166 -4.32 -6.65 1.81
C GLN A 166 -5.19 -6.70 3.08
N VAL A 167 -6.49 -6.48 2.94
CA VAL A 167 -7.43 -6.57 4.07
C VAL A 167 -7.49 -8.00 4.60
N GLU A 168 -7.67 -8.98 3.74
CA GLU A 168 -7.70 -10.41 4.11
C GLU A 168 -6.41 -10.83 4.83
N GLY A 169 -5.25 -10.46 4.28
CA GLY A 169 -3.94 -10.74 4.88
C GLY A 169 -3.77 -10.12 6.26
N GLY A 170 -4.20 -8.87 6.44
CA GLY A 170 -4.16 -8.20 7.73
C GLY A 170 -5.10 -8.82 8.76
N VAL A 171 -6.31 -9.21 8.36
CA VAL A 171 -7.24 -9.95 9.23
C VAL A 171 -6.62 -11.27 9.69
N VAL A 172 -6.05 -12.05 8.78
CA VAL A 172 -5.37 -13.32 9.14
C VAL A 172 -4.23 -13.09 10.12
N MET A 173 -3.42 -12.04 9.94
CA MET A 173 -2.39 -11.66 10.91
C MET A 173 -2.99 -11.32 12.28
N GLY A 174 -4.07 -10.55 12.31
CA GLY A 174 -4.77 -10.19 13.54
C GLY A 174 -5.39 -11.40 14.27
N LEU A 175 -5.90 -12.38 13.52
CA LEU A 175 -6.38 -13.65 14.08
C LEU A 175 -5.23 -14.46 14.70
N GLY A 176 -4.08 -14.50 14.04
CA GLY A 176 -2.87 -15.13 14.57
C GLY A 176 -2.46 -14.51 15.90
N TYR A 177 -2.40 -13.19 15.95
CA TYR A 177 -2.09 -12.44 17.17
C TYR A 177 -3.11 -12.69 18.30
N ALA A 178 -4.40 -12.80 17.96
CA ALA A 178 -5.46 -13.00 18.94
C ALA A 178 -5.49 -14.42 19.53
N PHE A 179 -5.19 -15.47 18.74
CA PHE A 179 -5.51 -16.84 19.12
C PHE A 179 -4.34 -17.81 19.17
N THR A 180 -3.30 -17.65 18.38
CA THR A 180 -2.33 -18.73 18.15
C THR A 180 -0.88 -18.34 18.33
N GLU A 181 -0.52 -17.07 18.17
CA GLU A 181 0.86 -16.63 18.23
C GLU A 181 1.32 -16.48 19.68
N ASP A 182 2.48 -17.06 19.96
CA ASP A 182 3.16 -16.95 21.26
C ASP A 182 4.67 -16.77 21.02
N PHE A 183 5.25 -15.81 21.72
CA PHE A 183 6.68 -15.53 21.65
C PHE A 183 7.30 -15.57 23.05
N PRO A 184 7.39 -16.75 23.68
CA PRO A 184 7.87 -16.88 25.03
C PRO A 184 9.36 -16.55 25.14
N MET A 185 9.69 -15.76 26.16
CA MET A 185 11.04 -15.30 26.47
C MET A 185 11.45 -15.77 27.85
N VAL A 186 12.69 -16.25 27.99
CA VAL A 186 13.32 -16.54 29.28
C VAL A 186 14.66 -15.78 29.32
N ASP A 187 14.87 -14.99 30.34
CA ASP A 187 16.06 -14.15 30.53
C ASP A 187 16.44 -13.32 29.27
N GLY A 188 15.41 -12.75 28.61
CA GLY A 188 15.59 -11.93 27.41
C GLY A 188 15.92 -12.73 26.13
N ARG A 189 15.79 -14.07 26.16
CA ARG A 189 16.05 -14.93 25.00
C ARG A 189 14.80 -15.70 24.59
N PRO A 190 14.47 -15.75 23.28
CA PRO A 190 13.37 -16.58 22.81
C PRO A 190 13.66 -18.06 23.06
N VAL A 191 12.66 -18.80 23.56
CA VAL A 191 12.77 -20.23 23.89
C VAL A 191 12.15 -21.12 22.82
N LEU A 192 11.44 -20.55 21.84
CA LEU A 192 10.89 -21.27 20.69
C LEU A 192 11.63 -20.89 19.40
N SER A 193 11.80 -21.87 18.52
CA SER A 193 12.27 -21.60 17.16
C SER A 193 11.17 -20.94 16.34
N TYR A 194 11.53 -20.18 15.31
CA TYR A 194 10.63 -19.41 14.44
C TYR A 194 9.43 -20.24 13.92
N GLY A 195 9.65 -21.48 13.48
CA GLY A 195 8.57 -22.35 12.97
C GLY A 195 7.57 -22.85 14.03
N LYS A 196 7.77 -22.52 15.33
CA LYS A 196 6.91 -22.92 16.45
C LYS A 196 6.20 -21.75 17.12
N LEU A 197 6.25 -20.55 16.54
CA LEU A 197 5.64 -19.35 17.12
C LEU A 197 4.11 -19.30 16.98
N GLY A 198 3.47 -20.31 16.43
CA GLY A 198 2.03 -20.37 16.31
C GLY A 198 1.43 -19.49 15.22
N LEU A 199 2.22 -19.13 14.20
CA LEU A 199 1.70 -18.34 13.07
C LEU A 199 0.44 -18.96 12.48
N PHE A 200 -0.59 -18.14 12.27
CA PHE A 200 -1.88 -18.57 11.74
C PHE A 200 -1.72 -19.18 10.36
N ARG A 201 -2.37 -20.29 10.11
CA ARG A 201 -2.21 -21.05 8.85
C ARG A 201 -3.37 -20.79 7.90
N ALA A 202 -3.11 -20.73 6.61
CA ALA A 202 -4.13 -20.54 5.59
C ALA A 202 -5.27 -21.56 5.66
N THR A 203 -4.97 -22.81 6.05
CA THR A 203 -5.97 -23.86 6.22
C THR A 203 -6.92 -23.66 7.42
N ALA A 204 -6.60 -22.74 8.32
CA ALA A 204 -7.42 -22.39 9.49
C ALA A 204 -8.13 -21.05 9.32
N ALA A 205 -7.85 -20.34 8.23
CA ALA A 205 -8.48 -19.05 7.97
C ALA A 205 -10.00 -19.21 7.80
N PRO A 206 -10.80 -18.36 8.48
CA PRO A 206 -12.25 -18.31 8.26
C PRO A 206 -12.56 -17.65 6.91
N ASP A 207 -13.84 -17.62 6.55
CA ASP A 207 -14.28 -16.77 5.45
C ASP A 207 -14.09 -15.29 5.83
N ILE A 208 -13.47 -14.50 4.93
CA ILE A 208 -13.25 -13.09 5.15
C ILE A 208 -14.02 -12.30 4.09
N LYS A 209 -14.96 -11.50 4.54
CA LYS A 209 -15.77 -10.65 3.70
C LYS A 209 -15.26 -9.21 3.77
N THR A 210 -14.59 -8.76 2.72
CA THR A 210 -14.04 -7.42 2.63
C THR A 210 -15.07 -6.43 2.10
N ILE A 211 -15.20 -5.28 2.76
CA ILE A 211 -16.01 -4.13 2.34
C ILE A 211 -15.05 -2.94 2.19
N LEU A 212 -14.77 -2.56 0.94
CA LEU A 212 -13.96 -1.39 0.65
C LEU A 212 -14.84 -0.14 0.70
N VAL A 213 -14.62 0.69 1.71
CA VAL A 213 -15.33 1.95 1.88
C VAL A 213 -14.53 3.04 1.16
N THR A 214 -15.16 3.71 0.22
CA THR A 214 -14.57 4.83 -0.50
C THR A 214 -14.96 6.14 0.17
N SER A 215 -13.97 6.97 0.48
CA SER A 215 -14.15 8.28 1.07
C SER A 215 -13.40 9.31 0.21
N PRO A 216 -14.04 9.89 -0.80
CA PRO A 216 -13.35 10.63 -1.86
C PRO A 216 -12.86 12.03 -1.46
N GLU A 217 -13.17 12.53 -0.26
CA GLU A 217 -13.21 14.00 -0.09
C GLU A 217 -11.99 14.62 0.57
N VAL A 218 -11.00 13.84 1.02
CA VAL A 218 -9.94 14.38 1.89
C VAL A 218 -8.58 14.51 1.20
N LEU A 219 -8.30 13.70 0.19
CA LEU A 219 -7.01 13.66 -0.49
C LEU A 219 -7.19 13.84 -1.99
N THR A 220 -6.34 14.68 -2.58
CA THR A 220 -6.22 14.83 -4.04
C THR A 220 -5.04 14.04 -4.60
N GLU A 221 -4.05 13.77 -3.76
CA GLU A 221 -2.86 13.00 -4.09
C GLU A 221 -3.21 11.55 -4.40
N ALA A 222 -2.54 10.97 -5.38
CA ALA A 222 -2.76 9.60 -5.83
C ALA A 222 -4.25 9.25 -6.03
N TYR A 223 -5.01 10.19 -6.59
CA TYR A 223 -6.47 10.06 -6.79
C TYR A 223 -7.29 9.88 -5.50
N GLY A 224 -6.76 10.26 -4.34
CA GLY A 224 -7.41 10.09 -3.05
C GLY A 224 -7.26 8.69 -2.45
N ALA A 225 -6.32 7.87 -2.95
CA ALA A 225 -6.05 6.56 -2.39
C ALA A 225 -5.36 6.66 -1.03
N LYS A 226 -5.77 5.82 -0.08
CA LYS A 226 -5.17 5.70 1.26
C LYS A 226 -4.38 4.42 1.40
N GLY A 227 -3.47 4.37 2.36
CA GLY A 227 -2.76 3.15 2.73
C GLY A 227 -3.66 2.16 3.46
N VAL A 228 -3.58 0.88 3.12
CA VAL A 228 -4.45 -0.18 3.67
C VAL A 228 -3.69 -1.36 4.27
N GLY A 229 -2.36 -1.41 4.09
CA GLY A 229 -1.56 -2.59 4.44
C GLY A 229 -1.58 -2.97 5.93
N GLU A 230 -1.57 -2.00 6.84
CA GLU A 230 -1.45 -2.26 8.29
C GLU A 230 -2.77 -2.03 9.04
N ILE A 231 -3.61 -1.10 8.57
CA ILE A 231 -4.87 -0.77 9.25
C ILE A 231 -5.79 -1.99 9.38
N SER A 232 -5.71 -2.93 8.46
CA SER A 232 -6.54 -4.14 8.44
C SER A 232 -6.27 -5.09 9.61
N THR A 233 -5.09 -5.05 10.21
CA THR A 233 -4.73 -5.86 11.39
C THR A 233 -5.28 -5.27 12.68
N VAL A 234 -5.42 -3.96 12.77
CA VAL A 234 -5.68 -3.23 14.02
C VAL A 234 -6.99 -3.63 14.71
N PRO A 235 -8.16 -3.68 14.04
CA PRO A 235 -9.41 -3.98 14.73
C PRO A 235 -9.66 -5.49 14.96
N THR A 236 -8.88 -6.39 14.37
CA THR A 236 -9.15 -7.85 14.41
C THR A 236 -9.05 -8.42 15.82
N ALA A 237 -7.92 -8.21 16.50
CA ALA A 237 -7.74 -8.77 17.85
C ALA A 237 -8.75 -8.20 18.87
N PRO A 238 -9.03 -6.87 18.92
CA PRO A 238 -10.11 -6.34 19.74
C PRO A 238 -11.48 -6.93 19.40
N ALA A 239 -11.81 -7.10 18.11
CA ALA A 239 -13.07 -7.71 17.72
C ALA A 239 -13.20 -9.15 18.23
N CYS A 240 -12.12 -9.94 18.14
CA CYS A 240 -12.08 -11.30 18.72
C CYS A 240 -12.26 -11.33 20.23
N ALA A 241 -11.75 -10.33 20.94
CA ALA A 241 -11.87 -10.24 22.40
C ALA A 241 -13.27 -9.86 22.89
N HIS A 242 -14.12 -9.33 22.00
CA HIS A 242 -15.50 -8.92 22.29
C HIS A 242 -16.57 -9.87 21.73
N ALA A 243 -16.15 -10.91 21.01
CA ALA A 243 -17.02 -11.89 20.36
C ALA A 243 -17.53 -12.98 21.32
#